data_1ea6756cac491360c50355b3ae175cfa
#
_entry.id   1ea6756cac491360c50355b3ae175cfa
#
_cell.length_a   1.000
_cell.length_b   1.000
_cell.length_c   1.000
_cell.angle_alpha   90.00
_cell.angle_beta   90.00
_cell.angle_gamma   90.00
#
_symmetry.space_group_name_H-M   'P 1'
#
loop_
_entity.id
_entity.type
_entity.pdbx_description
1 polymer ?
#
loop_
_entity_poly.entity_id
_entity_poly.type
_entity_poly.pdbx_seq_one_letter_code
_entity_poly.pdbx_strand_id
1 'polypeptide(L)'
;MQPSRFEPPAAPPDDFTQMVNAWREGRIVLTAVELDLFSAIGAGATAAEIASRLAADLRGTGCLLHALAALGLLEKRAESFHNGPVAARFLCAGAPDDRRGALLHSAALWHRWSALTECVRTGRPADRGPRDEADTAAFIAAMHANSTQRAPALVAALELSGVRRVLDVGGGSGGYAIALARALPQARIEVLDLADVVPLTACYVAAAGVAARVRTRVGDLNADDFGAGYDLVLISAICHMNGPAQNGDLIRRAAHALAAGGRLAVLDHILDPDRTAPLAGAIFAVNMLVNTEAGGNYTEAEYFGWMRDAGLADVARIPIPDPAGLVVGTRPWN
;
A
#
# COMPACT_ATOMS: atom_id res chain seq x y z
N MET A 1 21.18 16.40 -57.70
CA MET A 1 20.81 16.41 -56.25
C MET A 1 19.38 15.88 -56.15
N GLN A 2 19.20 14.59 -55.80
CA GLN A 2 17.88 14.03 -55.62
C GLN A 2 17.35 14.48 -54.25
N PRO A 3 16.06 14.85 -54.09
CA PRO A 3 15.50 15.16 -52.78
C PRO A 3 15.48 13.88 -51.94
N SER A 4 16.06 13.95 -50.73
CA SER A 4 15.96 12.87 -49.75
C SER A 4 14.48 12.63 -49.48
N ARG A 5 13.97 11.44 -49.79
CA ARG A 5 12.65 11.01 -49.35
C ARG A 5 12.69 10.89 -47.82
N PHE A 6 12.05 11.81 -47.16
CA PHE A 6 11.76 11.66 -45.72
C PHE A 6 10.75 10.53 -45.61
N GLU A 7 11.20 9.32 -45.26
CA GLU A 7 10.31 8.26 -44.86
C GLU A 7 9.80 8.61 -43.42
N PRO A 8 8.49 8.75 -43.24
CA PRO A 8 7.98 8.95 -41.88
C PRO A 8 8.35 7.74 -41.02
N PRO A 9 8.68 7.96 -39.74
CA PRO A 9 8.95 6.85 -38.82
C PRO A 9 7.75 5.89 -38.79
N ALA A 10 8.01 4.59 -38.62
CA ALA A 10 6.98 3.58 -38.48
C ALA A 10 6.07 3.94 -37.31
N ALA A 11 4.76 3.70 -37.44
CA ALA A 11 3.81 3.91 -36.34
C ALA A 11 4.23 3.05 -35.13
N PRO A 12 4.13 3.59 -33.90
CA PRO A 12 4.43 2.80 -32.72
C PRO A 12 3.49 1.58 -32.59
N PRO A 13 3.94 0.46 -32.01
CA PRO A 13 3.08 -0.70 -31.78
C PRO A 13 1.81 -0.35 -30.97
N ASP A 14 0.70 -1.03 -31.25
CA ASP A 14 -0.59 -0.76 -30.60
C ASP A 14 -0.53 -0.91 -29.07
N ASP A 15 0.22 -1.88 -28.57
CA ASP A 15 0.46 -2.10 -27.14
C ASP A 15 1.22 -0.95 -26.48
N PHE A 16 2.20 -0.36 -27.15
CA PHE A 16 2.89 0.85 -26.68
C PHE A 16 1.93 2.05 -26.62
N THR A 17 1.11 2.23 -27.63
CA THR A 17 0.11 3.30 -27.67
C THR A 17 -0.92 3.15 -26.54
N GLN A 18 -1.38 1.91 -26.26
CA GLN A 18 -2.24 1.61 -25.13
C GLN A 18 -1.56 1.94 -23.81
N MET A 19 -0.32 1.48 -23.61
CA MET A 19 0.43 1.75 -22.38
C MET A 19 0.55 3.24 -22.08
N VAL A 20 0.90 4.06 -23.08
CA VAL A 20 1.04 5.52 -22.93
C VAL A 20 -0.31 6.20 -22.65
N ASN A 21 -1.42 5.66 -23.14
CA ASN A 21 -2.75 6.25 -22.98
C ASN A 21 -3.55 5.69 -21.78
N ALA A 22 -3.11 4.63 -21.13
CA ALA A 22 -3.80 3.96 -20.01
C ALA A 22 -4.11 4.91 -18.82
N TRP A 23 -3.34 5.98 -18.68
CA TRP A 23 -3.57 6.99 -17.65
C TRP A 23 -4.97 7.65 -17.74
N ARG A 24 -5.56 7.74 -18.95
CA ARG A 24 -6.87 8.38 -19.15
C ARG A 24 -7.97 7.55 -18.49
N GLU A 25 -7.95 6.23 -18.67
CA GLU A 25 -8.91 5.32 -18.07
C GLU A 25 -8.78 5.35 -16.54
N GLY A 26 -7.56 5.27 -16.02
CA GLY A 26 -7.29 5.43 -14.59
C GLY A 26 -7.83 6.74 -14.04
N ARG A 27 -7.59 7.88 -14.71
CA ARG A 27 -8.07 9.19 -14.26
C ARG A 27 -9.60 9.30 -14.28
N ILE A 28 -10.27 8.73 -15.27
CA ILE A 28 -11.74 8.67 -15.35
C ILE A 28 -12.31 7.96 -14.12
N VAL A 29 -11.77 6.79 -13.78
CA VAL A 29 -12.23 6.00 -12.60
C VAL A 29 -11.94 6.75 -11.31
N LEU A 30 -10.75 7.31 -11.13
CA LEU A 30 -10.41 8.08 -9.94
C LEU A 30 -11.31 9.30 -9.76
N THR A 31 -11.60 10.04 -10.84
CA THR A 31 -12.53 11.18 -10.79
C THR A 31 -13.93 10.76 -10.36
N ALA A 32 -14.43 9.63 -10.86
CA ALA A 32 -15.74 9.12 -10.46
C ALA A 32 -15.79 8.73 -8.98
N VAL A 33 -14.68 8.20 -8.44
CA VAL A 33 -14.57 7.87 -7.00
C VAL A 33 -14.43 9.13 -6.15
N GLU A 34 -13.64 10.12 -6.58
CA GLU A 34 -13.51 11.41 -5.89
C GLU A 34 -14.87 12.14 -5.75
N LEU A 35 -15.72 12.04 -6.77
CA LEU A 35 -17.06 12.60 -6.77
C LEU A 35 -18.09 11.72 -6.05
N ASP A 36 -17.75 10.52 -5.59
CA ASP A 36 -18.69 9.49 -5.10
C ASP A 36 -19.84 9.20 -6.09
N LEU A 37 -19.52 9.25 -7.39
CA LEU A 37 -20.48 9.12 -8.47
C LEU A 37 -21.23 7.80 -8.45
N PHE A 38 -20.54 6.70 -8.15
CA PHE A 38 -21.15 5.37 -8.10
C PHE A 38 -22.22 5.27 -7.01
N SER A 39 -21.99 5.86 -5.83
CA SER A 39 -23.01 5.93 -4.77
C SER A 39 -24.17 6.85 -5.17
N ALA A 40 -23.89 7.94 -5.87
CA ALA A 40 -24.90 8.89 -6.32
C ALA A 40 -25.86 8.31 -7.39
N ILE A 41 -25.44 7.30 -8.15
CA ILE A 41 -26.31 6.57 -9.10
C ILE A 41 -27.43 5.81 -8.36
N GLY A 42 -27.11 5.19 -7.23
CA GLY A 42 -28.09 4.39 -6.45
C GLY A 42 -28.67 3.23 -7.25
N ALA A 43 -30.00 3.09 -7.23
CA ALA A 43 -30.71 2.05 -7.98
C ALA A 43 -30.82 2.34 -9.51
N GLY A 44 -30.36 3.51 -9.93
CA GLY A 44 -30.37 4.01 -11.30
C GLY A 44 -30.86 5.47 -11.36
N ALA A 45 -30.24 6.27 -12.20
CA ALA A 45 -30.59 7.68 -12.35
C ALA A 45 -30.16 8.22 -13.72
N THR A 46 -30.80 9.29 -14.17
CA THR A 46 -30.43 10.05 -15.36
C THR A 46 -29.18 10.91 -15.11
N ALA A 47 -28.52 11.34 -16.17
CA ALA A 47 -27.37 12.24 -16.05
C ALA A 47 -27.73 13.54 -15.31
N ALA A 48 -28.92 14.09 -15.52
CA ALA A 48 -29.40 15.29 -14.86
C ALA A 48 -29.58 15.11 -13.34
N GLU A 49 -30.17 13.98 -12.93
CA GLU A 49 -30.36 13.66 -11.51
C GLU A 49 -29.01 13.44 -10.81
N ILE A 50 -28.05 12.74 -11.47
CA ILE A 50 -26.71 12.49 -10.93
C ILE A 50 -25.95 13.82 -10.81
N ALA A 51 -25.95 14.66 -11.85
CA ALA A 51 -25.34 15.97 -11.81
C ALA A 51 -25.87 16.86 -10.66
N SER A 52 -27.21 16.81 -10.45
CA SER A 52 -27.84 17.53 -9.34
C SER A 52 -27.39 17.00 -7.97
N ARG A 53 -27.33 15.67 -7.78
CA ARG A 53 -26.86 15.03 -6.52
C ARG A 53 -25.40 15.37 -6.20
N LEU A 54 -24.57 15.46 -7.24
CA LEU A 54 -23.14 15.76 -7.12
C LEU A 54 -22.84 17.27 -7.09
N ALA A 55 -23.85 18.13 -7.24
CA ALA A 55 -23.67 19.58 -7.46
C ALA A 55 -22.66 19.89 -8.60
N ALA A 56 -22.70 19.09 -9.68
CA ALA A 56 -21.77 19.11 -10.80
C ALA A 56 -22.46 19.57 -12.10
N ASP A 57 -21.64 19.97 -13.06
CA ASP A 57 -22.13 20.37 -14.40
C ASP A 57 -22.72 19.18 -15.16
N LEU A 58 -23.89 19.36 -15.80
CA LEU A 58 -24.61 18.31 -16.52
C LEU A 58 -23.79 17.74 -17.69
N ARG A 59 -23.10 18.60 -18.47
CA ARG A 59 -22.30 18.16 -19.62
C ARG A 59 -21.09 17.37 -19.14
N GLY A 60 -20.39 17.86 -18.10
CA GLY A 60 -19.25 17.18 -17.49
C GLY A 60 -19.63 15.80 -16.93
N THR A 61 -20.72 15.74 -16.16
CA THR A 61 -21.28 14.49 -15.62
C THR A 61 -21.65 13.54 -16.73
N GLY A 62 -22.34 13.99 -17.79
CA GLY A 62 -22.72 13.19 -18.94
C GLY A 62 -21.52 12.59 -19.66
N CYS A 63 -20.46 13.37 -19.91
CA CYS A 63 -19.22 12.85 -20.50
C CYS A 63 -18.59 11.74 -19.65
N LEU A 64 -18.52 11.93 -18.34
CA LEU A 64 -17.95 10.97 -17.40
C LEU A 64 -18.78 9.66 -17.36
N LEU A 65 -20.10 9.77 -17.29
CA LEU A 65 -21.03 8.63 -17.30
C LEU A 65 -20.93 7.78 -18.57
N HIS A 66 -20.85 8.43 -19.74
CA HIS A 66 -20.69 7.73 -21.01
C HIS A 66 -19.34 6.99 -21.09
N ALA A 67 -18.26 7.63 -20.64
CA ALA A 67 -16.93 7.01 -20.59
C ALA A 67 -16.92 5.78 -19.66
N LEU A 68 -17.50 5.90 -18.44
CA LEU A 68 -17.62 4.79 -17.51
C LEU A 68 -18.49 3.65 -18.03
N ALA A 69 -19.52 3.95 -18.80
CA ALA A 69 -20.32 2.92 -19.48
C ALA A 69 -19.51 2.21 -20.58
N ALA A 70 -18.73 2.96 -21.37
CA ALA A 70 -17.84 2.38 -22.38
C ALA A 70 -16.73 1.51 -21.75
N LEU A 71 -16.26 1.85 -20.55
CA LEU A 71 -15.31 1.04 -19.76
C LEU A 71 -15.98 -0.18 -19.08
N GLY A 72 -17.31 -0.38 -19.21
CA GLY A 72 -18.03 -1.50 -18.64
C GLY A 72 -18.28 -1.40 -17.12
N LEU A 73 -18.05 -0.23 -16.52
CA LEU A 73 -18.33 0.01 -15.10
C LEU A 73 -19.79 0.39 -14.85
N LEU A 74 -20.44 0.99 -15.85
CA LEU A 74 -21.85 1.34 -15.80
C LEU A 74 -22.61 0.68 -16.93
N GLU A 75 -23.92 0.48 -16.72
CA GLU A 75 -24.88 0.09 -17.75
C GLU A 75 -25.79 1.28 -18.06
N LYS A 76 -25.92 1.64 -19.35
CA LYS A 76 -26.90 2.62 -19.79
C LYS A 76 -28.18 1.91 -20.24
N ARG A 77 -29.31 2.24 -19.63
CA ARG A 77 -30.65 1.72 -19.95
C ARG A 77 -31.55 2.89 -20.30
N ALA A 78 -31.88 3.05 -21.56
CA ALA A 78 -32.56 4.23 -22.11
C ALA A 78 -31.81 5.52 -21.66
N GLU A 79 -32.42 6.40 -20.87
CA GLU A 79 -31.83 7.65 -20.38
C GLU A 79 -31.19 7.52 -18.99
N SER A 80 -31.26 6.36 -18.34
CA SER A 80 -30.69 6.15 -17.00
C SER A 80 -29.40 5.32 -17.01
N PHE A 81 -28.53 5.59 -16.04
CA PHE A 81 -27.30 4.87 -15.77
C PHE A 81 -27.47 4.02 -14.51
N HIS A 82 -26.87 2.84 -14.52
CA HIS A 82 -26.89 1.88 -13.42
C HIS A 82 -25.47 1.40 -13.17
N ASN A 83 -25.14 1.09 -11.92
CA ASN A 83 -23.87 0.48 -11.59
C ASN A 83 -23.78 -0.93 -12.17
N GLY A 84 -22.72 -1.20 -12.92
CA GLY A 84 -22.38 -2.57 -13.35
C GLY A 84 -21.89 -3.41 -12.16
N PRO A 85 -21.74 -4.74 -12.34
CA PRO A 85 -21.39 -5.66 -11.24
C PRO A 85 -20.08 -5.26 -10.49
N VAL A 86 -19.07 -4.81 -11.21
CA VAL A 86 -17.79 -4.36 -10.63
C VAL A 86 -18.00 -3.10 -9.78
N ALA A 87 -18.69 -2.10 -10.33
CA ALA A 87 -18.95 -0.85 -9.61
C ALA A 87 -19.81 -1.09 -8.36
N ALA A 88 -20.86 -1.87 -8.46
CA ALA A 88 -21.74 -2.20 -7.34
C ALA A 88 -21.01 -2.94 -6.21
N ARG A 89 -20.03 -3.78 -6.54
CA ARG A 89 -19.29 -4.58 -5.56
C ARG A 89 -18.14 -3.82 -4.90
N PHE A 90 -17.46 -2.93 -5.64
CA PHE A 90 -16.18 -2.35 -5.20
C PHE A 90 -16.17 -0.83 -5.07
N LEU A 91 -17.10 -0.10 -5.71
CA LEU A 91 -16.98 1.36 -5.89
C LEU A 91 -18.13 2.17 -5.26
N CYS A 92 -19.09 1.50 -4.63
CA CYS A 92 -20.19 2.15 -3.91
C CYS A 92 -19.89 2.23 -2.41
N ALA A 93 -20.43 3.25 -1.74
CA ALA A 93 -20.38 3.34 -0.28
C ALA A 93 -21.08 2.14 0.37
N GLY A 94 -20.36 1.48 1.31
CA GLY A 94 -20.89 0.30 2.01
C GLY A 94 -21.00 -0.96 1.15
N ALA A 95 -20.38 -0.99 -0.02
CA ALA A 95 -20.30 -2.19 -0.85
C ALA A 95 -19.54 -3.32 -0.11
N PRO A 96 -19.85 -4.61 -0.42
CA PRO A 96 -19.26 -5.76 0.28
C PRO A 96 -17.72 -5.76 0.28
N ASP A 97 -17.11 -5.32 -0.82
CA ASP A 97 -15.66 -5.26 -1.02
C ASP A 97 -15.22 -3.82 -1.34
N ASP A 98 -15.73 -2.83 -0.63
CA ASP A 98 -15.48 -1.39 -0.88
C ASP A 98 -13.99 -1.09 -1.03
N ARG A 99 -13.57 -0.62 -2.21
CA ARG A 99 -12.20 -0.25 -2.56
C ARG A 99 -11.99 1.26 -2.70
N ARG A 100 -13.00 2.08 -2.43
CA ARG A 100 -12.92 3.54 -2.63
C ARG A 100 -11.78 4.15 -1.85
N GLY A 101 -11.52 3.72 -0.62
CA GLY A 101 -10.39 4.23 0.17
C GLY A 101 -9.04 4.05 -0.52
N ALA A 102 -8.78 2.88 -1.12
CA ALA A 102 -7.54 2.64 -1.87
C ALA A 102 -7.47 3.49 -3.15
N LEU A 103 -8.59 3.70 -3.84
CA LEU A 103 -8.66 4.53 -5.05
C LEU A 103 -8.53 6.02 -4.73
N LEU A 104 -9.09 6.50 -3.63
CA LEU A 104 -8.88 7.89 -3.14
C LEU A 104 -7.41 8.13 -2.79
N HIS A 105 -6.75 7.15 -2.17
CA HIS A 105 -5.30 7.22 -1.98
C HIS A 105 -4.55 7.31 -3.31
N SER A 106 -4.93 6.52 -4.31
CA SER A 106 -4.36 6.59 -5.66
C SER A 106 -4.61 7.96 -6.32
N ALA A 107 -5.78 8.55 -6.12
CA ALA A 107 -6.11 9.90 -6.60
C ALA A 107 -5.23 10.98 -5.92
N ALA A 108 -4.98 10.85 -4.62
CA ALA A 108 -4.06 11.73 -3.90
C ALA A 108 -2.61 11.60 -4.41
N LEU A 109 -2.18 10.38 -4.77
CA LEU A 109 -0.87 10.16 -5.37
C LEU A 109 -0.74 10.79 -6.77
N TRP A 110 -1.83 10.92 -7.51
CA TRP A 110 -1.83 11.46 -8.88
C TRP A 110 -1.14 12.82 -8.97
N HIS A 111 -1.45 13.74 -8.07
CA HIS A 111 -0.84 15.06 -8.05
C HIS A 111 0.67 15.00 -7.82
N ARG A 112 1.15 14.08 -6.99
CA ARG A 112 2.58 13.89 -6.73
C ARG A 112 3.29 13.30 -7.93
N TRP A 113 2.68 12.32 -8.58
CA TRP A 113 3.22 11.70 -9.80
C TRP A 113 3.32 12.69 -10.96
N SER A 114 2.51 13.75 -10.99
CA SER A 114 2.64 14.83 -11.97
C SER A 114 3.98 15.57 -11.88
N ALA A 115 4.65 15.52 -10.71
CA ALA A 115 5.97 16.09 -10.49
C ALA A 115 7.12 15.10 -10.79
N LEU A 116 6.87 13.89 -11.29
CA LEU A 116 7.87 12.84 -11.48
C LEU A 116 9.10 13.32 -12.27
N THR A 117 8.91 14.09 -13.34
CA THR A 117 10.03 14.63 -14.13
C THR A 117 10.98 15.47 -13.28
N GLU A 118 10.46 16.29 -12.39
CA GLU A 118 11.27 17.11 -11.49
C GLU A 118 11.91 16.26 -10.39
N CYS A 119 11.20 15.26 -9.85
CA CYS A 119 11.76 14.32 -8.90
C CYS A 119 12.97 13.57 -9.49
N VAL A 120 12.88 13.14 -10.76
CA VAL A 120 14.00 12.48 -11.46
C VAL A 120 15.19 13.43 -11.65
N ARG A 121 14.93 14.70 -11.96
CA ARG A 121 16.01 15.69 -12.17
C ARG A 121 16.74 16.07 -10.90
N THR A 122 16.01 16.17 -9.79
CA THR A 122 16.53 16.73 -8.54
C THR A 122 16.87 15.67 -7.50
N GLY A 123 16.35 14.44 -7.65
CA GLY A 123 16.42 13.41 -6.62
C GLY A 123 15.56 13.72 -5.38
N ARG A 124 14.71 14.74 -5.44
CA ARG A 124 13.87 15.16 -4.32
C ARG A 124 12.41 14.72 -4.53
N PRO A 125 11.69 14.37 -3.46
CA PRO A 125 10.28 14.04 -3.57
C PRO A 125 9.44 15.26 -3.97
N ALA A 126 8.23 14.99 -4.48
CA ALA A 126 7.23 16.02 -4.73
C ALA A 126 6.83 16.70 -3.41
N ASP A 127 6.56 18.01 -3.48
CA ASP A 127 6.04 18.74 -2.33
C ASP A 127 4.68 18.16 -1.92
N ARG A 128 4.53 17.90 -0.62
CA ARG A 128 3.34 17.26 -0.06
C ARG A 128 2.38 18.24 0.58
N GLY A 129 2.84 19.45 0.89
CA GLY A 129 2.14 20.27 1.85
C GLY A 129 2.01 19.59 3.25
N PRO A 130 1.42 20.28 4.21
CA PRO A 130 1.10 19.69 5.50
C PRO A 130 0.05 18.58 5.34
N ARG A 131 0.29 17.42 5.95
CA ARG A 131 -0.70 16.34 6.04
C ARG A 131 -1.67 16.68 7.16
N ASP A 132 -2.96 16.59 6.92
CA ASP A 132 -3.98 16.74 7.95
C ASP A 132 -4.45 15.38 8.53
N GLU A 133 -5.30 15.43 9.55
CA GLU A 133 -5.84 14.23 10.20
C GLU A 133 -6.71 13.39 9.24
N ALA A 134 -7.42 14.03 8.31
CA ALA A 134 -8.25 13.33 7.33
C ALA A 134 -7.39 12.57 6.32
N ASP A 135 -6.27 13.16 5.87
CA ASP A 135 -5.28 12.52 5.01
C ASP A 135 -4.66 11.30 5.69
N THR A 136 -4.31 11.43 6.99
CA THR A 136 -3.76 10.33 7.79
C THR A 136 -4.79 9.21 7.93
N ALA A 137 -6.03 9.52 8.26
CA ALA A 137 -7.10 8.54 8.40
C ALA A 137 -7.40 7.81 7.08
N ALA A 138 -7.46 8.53 5.96
CA ALA A 138 -7.66 7.95 4.63
C ALA A 138 -6.50 7.00 4.24
N PHE A 139 -5.25 7.41 4.51
CA PHE A 139 -4.08 6.57 4.29
C PHE A 139 -4.12 5.29 5.13
N ILE A 140 -4.40 5.39 6.43
CA ILE A 140 -4.47 4.23 7.33
C ILE A 140 -5.63 3.31 6.95
N ALA A 141 -6.77 3.84 6.49
CA ALA A 141 -7.87 3.03 5.99
C ALA A 141 -7.47 2.23 4.72
N ALA A 142 -6.76 2.86 3.78
CA ALA A 142 -6.24 2.17 2.60
C ALA A 142 -5.23 1.07 2.98
N MET A 143 -4.32 1.36 3.92
CA MET A 143 -3.34 0.37 4.43
C MET A 143 -4.03 -0.76 5.19
N HIS A 144 -5.14 -0.48 5.90
CA HIS A 144 -5.95 -1.53 6.54
C HIS A 144 -6.52 -2.53 5.53
N ALA A 145 -7.12 -2.03 4.45
CA ALA A 145 -7.64 -2.89 3.40
C ALA A 145 -6.55 -3.78 2.78
N ASN A 146 -5.37 -3.19 2.49
CA ASN A 146 -4.22 -3.92 1.95
C ASN A 146 -3.68 -4.98 2.92
N SER A 147 -3.43 -4.61 4.18
CA SER A 147 -2.88 -5.54 5.18
C SER A 147 -3.87 -6.66 5.50
N THR A 148 -5.17 -6.39 5.61
CA THR A 148 -6.20 -7.40 5.87
C THR A 148 -6.26 -8.43 4.75
N GLN A 149 -6.10 -8.02 3.49
CA GLN A 149 -6.08 -8.93 2.34
C GLN A 149 -4.83 -9.84 2.36
N ARG A 150 -3.67 -9.32 2.76
CA ARG A 150 -2.36 -10.00 2.74
C ARG A 150 -2.08 -10.82 3.99
N ALA A 151 -2.66 -10.46 5.12
CA ALA A 151 -2.38 -11.06 6.41
C ALA A 151 -2.56 -12.59 6.47
N PRO A 152 -3.55 -13.23 5.82
CA PRO A 152 -3.64 -14.69 5.81
C PRO A 152 -2.41 -15.37 5.21
N ALA A 153 -1.85 -14.82 4.12
CA ALA A 153 -0.65 -15.36 3.48
C ALA A 153 0.58 -15.22 4.38
N LEU A 154 0.75 -14.06 5.04
CA LEU A 154 1.82 -13.84 6.00
C LEU A 154 1.73 -14.81 7.18
N VAL A 155 0.55 -14.94 7.80
CA VAL A 155 0.34 -15.84 8.95
C VAL A 155 0.63 -17.30 8.58
N ALA A 156 0.22 -17.73 7.39
CA ALA A 156 0.47 -19.10 6.90
C ALA A 156 1.96 -19.37 6.60
N ALA A 157 2.71 -18.35 6.22
CA ALA A 157 4.12 -18.44 5.87
C ALA A 157 5.06 -18.41 7.09
N LEU A 158 4.61 -17.81 8.20
CA LEU A 158 5.41 -17.69 9.42
C LEU A 158 5.33 -18.98 10.27
N GLU A 159 6.49 -19.44 10.75
CA GLU A 159 6.54 -20.42 11.83
C GLU A 159 6.14 -19.74 13.15
N LEU A 160 4.96 -20.04 13.65
CA LEU A 160 4.36 -19.37 14.81
C LEU A 160 4.33 -20.24 16.08
N SER A 161 4.91 -21.44 16.03
CA SER A 161 4.96 -22.32 17.20
C SER A 161 5.73 -21.67 18.35
N GLY A 162 5.16 -21.68 19.55
CA GLY A 162 5.78 -21.10 20.75
C GLY A 162 5.80 -19.59 20.84
N VAL A 163 5.35 -18.85 19.82
CA VAL A 163 5.31 -17.38 19.85
C VAL A 163 4.29 -16.88 20.88
N ARG A 164 4.75 -16.04 21.83
CA ARG A 164 3.97 -15.45 22.91
C ARG A 164 3.98 -13.92 22.92
N ARG A 165 5.08 -13.31 22.44
CA ARG A 165 5.26 -11.87 22.42
C ARG A 165 5.64 -11.41 21.04
N VAL A 166 4.83 -10.54 20.46
CA VAL A 166 5.01 -10.00 19.12
C VAL A 166 5.10 -8.48 19.18
N LEU A 167 6.03 -7.90 18.42
CA LEU A 167 6.08 -6.48 18.13
C LEU A 167 5.83 -6.26 16.63
N ASP A 168 4.89 -5.40 16.30
CA ASP A 168 4.61 -4.92 14.94
C ASP A 168 5.09 -3.45 14.84
N VAL A 169 6.22 -3.24 14.16
CA VAL A 169 6.90 -1.94 14.07
C VAL A 169 6.36 -1.17 12.88
N GLY A 170 5.78 0.00 13.13
CA GLY A 170 5.09 0.79 12.11
C GLY A 170 3.84 0.06 11.61
N GLY A 171 3.09 -0.59 12.51
CA GLY A 171 2.00 -1.49 12.14
C GLY A 171 0.75 -0.81 11.57
N GLY A 172 0.70 0.52 11.49
CA GLY A 172 -0.39 1.29 10.89
C GLY A 172 -1.73 0.98 11.55
N SER A 173 -2.68 0.47 10.79
CA SER A 173 -4.00 0.05 11.32
C SER A 173 -3.97 -1.18 12.24
N GLY A 174 -2.82 -1.86 12.36
CA GLY A 174 -2.69 -3.13 13.07
C GLY A 174 -3.27 -4.34 12.32
N GLY A 175 -3.44 -4.27 10.99
CA GLY A 175 -4.05 -5.36 10.22
C GLY A 175 -3.32 -6.70 10.38
N TYR A 176 -1.99 -6.70 10.36
CA TYR A 176 -1.18 -7.89 10.62
C TYR A 176 -1.22 -8.31 12.10
N ALA A 177 -1.15 -7.36 13.03
CA ALA A 177 -1.28 -7.61 14.46
C ALA A 177 -2.62 -8.27 14.82
N ILE A 178 -3.72 -7.81 14.21
CA ILE A 178 -5.06 -8.40 14.37
C ILE A 178 -5.07 -9.85 13.86
N ALA A 179 -4.49 -10.12 12.69
CA ALA A 179 -4.44 -11.47 12.13
C ALA A 179 -3.57 -12.41 12.99
N LEU A 180 -2.40 -11.94 13.44
CA LEU A 180 -1.54 -12.67 14.38
C LEU A 180 -2.24 -12.95 15.71
N ALA A 181 -3.00 -11.98 16.25
CA ALA A 181 -3.77 -12.18 17.47
C ALA A 181 -4.86 -13.25 17.33
N ARG A 182 -5.45 -13.38 16.15
CA ARG A 182 -6.43 -14.45 15.86
C ARG A 182 -5.76 -15.81 15.72
N ALA A 183 -4.59 -15.86 15.07
CA ALA A 183 -3.82 -17.11 14.89
C ALA A 183 -3.13 -17.58 16.19
N LEU A 184 -2.80 -16.66 17.10
CA LEU A 184 -2.07 -16.90 18.34
C LEU A 184 -2.90 -16.53 19.58
N PRO A 185 -3.85 -17.38 20.04
CA PRO A 185 -4.75 -17.05 21.15
C PRO A 185 -4.05 -16.70 22.47
N GLN A 186 -2.81 -17.19 22.65
CA GLN A 186 -2.02 -17.00 23.86
C GLN A 186 -1.00 -15.86 23.76
N ALA A 187 -0.83 -15.25 22.57
CA ALA A 187 0.16 -14.21 22.39
C ALA A 187 -0.35 -12.82 22.82
N ARG A 188 0.60 -12.00 23.25
CA ARG A 188 0.44 -10.55 23.43
C ARG A 188 1.18 -9.85 22.30
N ILE A 189 0.50 -8.92 21.67
CA ILE A 189 1.01 -8.20 20.50
C ILE A 189 1.06 -6.72 20.86
N GLU A 190 2.15 -6.09 20.52
CA GLU A 190 2.33 -4.64 20.64
C GLU A 190 2.49 -4.06 19.24
N VAL A 191 1.75 -3.00 18.93
CA VAL A 191 1.88 -2.22 17.70
C VAL A 191 2.52 -0.89 18.06
N LEU A 192 3.70 -0.62 17.51
CA LEU A 192 4.40 0.65 17.67
C LEU A 192 4.15 1.50 16.42
N ASP A 193 3.66 2.72 16.62
CA ASP A 193 3.45 3.68 15.54
C ASP A 193 3.45 5.12 16.06
N LEU A 194 3.37 6.10 15.17
CA LEU A 194 3.34 7.52 15.47
C LEU A 194 2.10 7.93 16.28
N ALA A 195 2.19 9.05 16.97
CA ALA A 195 1.15 9.54 17.88
C ALA A 195 -0.20 9.82 17.19
N ASP A 196 -0.18 10.23 15.93
CA ASP A 196 -1.37 10.47 15.11
C ASP A 196 -1.97 9.18 14.52
N VAL A 197 -1.21 8.09 14.43
CA VAL A 197 -1.65 6.79 13.93
C VAL A 197 -2.24 5.91 15.04
N VAL A 198 -1.63 5.92 16.24
CA VAL A 198 -2.02 5.05 17.37
C VAL A 198 -3.53 5.09 17.71
N PRO A 199 -4.23 6.24 17.73
CA PRO A 199 -5.67 6.27 17.97
C PRO A 199 -6.47 5.51 16.91
N LEU A 200 -6.05 5.60 15.64
CA LEU A 200 -6.69 4.89 14.52
C LEU A 200 -6.46 3.38 14.66
N THR A 201 -5.23 2.96 14.98
CA THR A 201 -4.91 1.55 15.28
C THR A 201 -5.82 1.00 16.38
N ALA A 202 -5.97 1.73 17.46
CA ALA A 202 -6.82 1.31 18.59
C ALA A 202 -8.29 1.10 18.19
N CYS A 203 -8.82 1.94 17.28
CA CYS A 203 -10.17 1.77 16.73
C CYS A 203 -10.31 0.47 15.95
N TYR A 204 -9.37 0.15 15.04
CA TYR A 204 -9.39 -1.10 14.27
C TYR A 204 -9.24 -2.34 15.15
N VAL A 205 -8.34 -2.29 16.14
CA VAL A 205 -8.09 -3.36 17.11
C VAL A 205 -9.35 -3.63 17.95
N ALA A 206 -10.03 -2.59 18.41
CA ALA A 206 -11.27 -2.69 19.16
C ALA A 206 -12.40 -3.27 18.29
N ALA A 207 -12.58 -2.77 17.07
CA ALA A 207 -13.56 -3.27 16.11
C ALA A 207 -13.34 -4.76 15.77
N ALA A 208 -12.07 -5.21 15.75
CA ALA A 208 -11.71 -6.61 15.53
C ALA A 208 -11.92 -7.53 16.74
N GLY A 209 -12.25 -6.98 17.94
CA GLY A 209 -12.48 -7.72 19.17
C GLY A 209 -11.22 -8.32 19.81
N VAL A 210 -10.02 -7.78 19.51
CA VAL A 210 -8.75 -8.31 20.01
C VAL A 210 -8.00 -7.38 20.98
N ALA A 211 -8.62 -6.30 21.43
CA ALA A 211 -8.01 -5.28 22.30
C ALA A 211 -7.46 -5.81 23.65
N ALA A 212 -7.95 -6.95 24.13
CA ALA A 212 -7.39 -7.59 25.34
C ALA A 212 -5.95 -8.12 25.12
N ARG A 213 -5.52 -8.34 23.88
CA ARG A 213 -4.24 -8.97 23.54
C ARG A 213 -3.36 -8.14 22.59
N VAL A 214 -3.93 -7.15 21.92
CA VAL A 214 -3.21 -6.21 21.06
C VAL A 214 -3.19 -4.85 21.74
N ARG A 215 -2.00 -4.34 22.05
CA ARG A 215 -1.77 -3.02 22.62
C ARG A 215 -1.09 -2.13 21.61
N THR A 216 -1.32 -0.83 21.71
CA THR A 216 -0.64 0.18 20.93
C THR A 216 0.37 0.93 21.79
N ARG A 217 1.49 1.32 21.18
CA ARG A 217 2.52 2.17 21.80
C ARG A 217 2.91 3.27 20.82
N VAL A 218 2.91 4.51 21.32
CA VAL A 218 3.44 5.64 20.56
C VAL A 218 4.97 5.54 20.49
N GLY A 219 5.54 5.72 19.31
CA GLY A 219 6.98 5.78 19.12
C GLY A 219 7.35 6.04 17.65
N ASP A 220 8.51 6.64 17.47
CA ASP A 220 9.13 6.83 16.16
C ASP A 220 10.08 5.65 15.87
N LEU A 221 9.78 4.89 14.84
CA LEU A 221 10.59 3.75 14.42
C LEU A 221 12.02 4.14 14.03
N ASN A 222 12.30 5.42 13.76
CA ASN A 222 13.64 5.90 13.43
C ASN A 222 14.45 6.35 14.66
N ALA A 223 13.80 6.61 15.80
CA ALA A 223 14.44 7.21 16.97
C ALA A 223 14.32 6.36 18.24
N ASP A 224 13.17 5.73 18.46
CA ASP A 224 12.83 5.13 19.75
C ASP A 224 13.33 3.68 19.91
N ASP A 225 13.50 3.27 21.16
CA ASP A 225 13.81 1.90 21.54
C ASP A 225 12.59 0.99 21.33
N PHE A 226 12.81 -0.19 20.83
CA PHE A 226 11.75 -1.18 20.60
C PHE A 226 11.45 -2.06 21.83
N GLY A 227 12.24 -1.94 22.91
CA GLY A 227 12.17 -2.82 24.08
C GLY A 227 12.90 -4.14 23.82
N ALA A 228 12.51 -5.19 24.56
CA ALA A 228 13.20 -6.48 24.48
C ALA A 228 12.30 -7.67 24.78
N GLY A 229 12.77 -8.87 24.39
CA GLY A 229 12.14 -10.14 24.74
C GLY A 229 10.95 -10.50 23.89
N TYR A 230 10.92 -10.10 22.62
CA TYR A 230 9.91 -10.53 21.64
C TYR A 230 10.35 -11.83 20.96
N ASP A 231 9.39 -12.74 20.79
CA ASP A 231 9.58 -13.98 20.03
C ASP A 231 9.48 -13.73 18.54
N LEU A 232 8.73 -12.69 18.15
CA LEU A 232 8.58 -12.24 16.77
C LEU A 232 8.55 -10.71 16.72
N VAL A 233 9.40 -10.13 15.88
CA VAL A 233 9.29 -8.72 15.46
C VAL A 233 8.91 -8.70 13.99
N LEU A 234 7.86 -7.98 13.65
CA LEU A 234 7.39 -7.77 12.28
C LEU A 234 7.70 -6.33 11.86
N ILE A 235 8.27 -6.18 10.67
CA ILE A 235 8.40 -4.91 9.95
C ILE A 235 7.71 -5.11 8.62
N SER A 236 6.58 -4.44 8.40
CA SER A 236 5.79 -4.63 7.18
C SER A 236 5.57 -3.31 6.45
N ALA A 237 5.97 -3.25 5.17
CA ALA A 237 5.81 -2.09 4.29
C ALA A 237 6.43 -0.80 4.87
N ILE A 238 7.63 -0.91 5.45
CA ILE A 238 8.38 0.18 6.08
C ILE A 238 9.73 0.41 5.38
N CYS A 239 10.48 -0.66 5.08
CA CYS A 239 11.85 -0.52 4.60
C CYS A 239 11.94 0.28 3.29
N HIS A 240 10.91 0.18 2.45
CA HIS A 240 10.84 0.95 1.22
C HIS A 240 10.75 2.48 1.44
N MET A 241 10.35 2.95 2.63
CA MET A 241 10.27 4.38 2.94
C MET A 241 11.63 4.98 3.32
N ASN A 242 12.57 4.14 3.70
CA ASN A 242 13.86 4.49 4.27
C ASN A 242 15.00 4.32 3.25
N GLY A 243 16.11 5.03 3.46
CA GLY A 243 17.38 4.75 2.78
C GLY A 243 18.10 3.53 3.37
N PRO A 244 19.14 3.02 2.68
CA PRO A 244 19.87 1.81 3.10
C PRO A 244 20.45 1.88 4.53
N ALA A 245 21.02 3.01 4.92
CA ALA A 245 21.59 3.18 6.25
C ALA A 245 20.52 3.17 7.36
N GLN A 246 19.37 3.80 7.10
CA GLN A 246 18.23 3.79 8.01
C GLN A 246 17.65 2.38 8.16
N ASN A 247 17.56 1.60 7.07
CA ASN A 247 17.14 0.21 7.13
C ASN A 247 18.09 -0.68 7.92
N GLY A 248 19.41 -0.50 7.75
CA GLY A 248 20.40 -1.21 8.55
C GLY A 248 20.23 -0.93 10.04
N ASP A 249 20.01 0.35 10.43
CA ASP A 249 19.74 0.73 11.84
C ASP A 249 18.41 0.16 12.36
N LEU A 250 17.34 0.28 11.59
CA LEU A 250 16.02 -0.25 11.93
C LEU A 250 16.06 -1.77 12.19
N ILE A 251 16.68 -2.52 11.28
CA ILE A 251 16.82 -3.98 11.38
C ILE A 251 17.69 -4.35 12.58
N ARG A 252 18.79 -3.63 12.85
CA ARG A 252 19.65 -3.84 14.02
C ARG A 252 18.87 -3.63 15.33
N ARG A 253 18.09 -2.56 15.46
CA ARG A 253 17.24 -2.32 16.64
C ARG A 253 16.16 -3.37 16.80
N ALA A 254 15.53 -3.80 15.70
CA ALA A 254 14.56 -4.89 15.71
C ALA A 254 15.19 -6.23 16.17
N ALA A 255 16.40 -6.54 15.70
CA ALA A 255 17.13 -7.73 16.14
C ALA A 255 17.49 -7.69 17.63
N HIS A 256 17.85 -6.52 18.18
CA HIS A 256 18.10 -6.36 19.62
C HIS A 256 16.84 -6.56 20.47
N ALA A 257 15.67 -6.23 19.95
CA ALA A 257 14.41 -6.40 20.65
C ALA A 257 13.97 -7.88 20.78
N LEU A 258 14.50 -8.78 19.96
CA LEU A 258 14.18 -10.20 20.00
C LEU A 258 14.68 -10.89 21.27
N ALA A 259 13.96 -11.87 21.74
CA ALA A 259 14.48 -12.89 22.66
C ALA A 259 15.49 -13.81 21.95
N ALA A 260 16.30 -14.56 22.71
CA ALA A 260 17.10 -15.63 22.12
C ALA A 260 16.19 -16.64 21.40
N GLY A 261 16.53 -17.05 20.19
CA GLY A 261 15.69 -17.87 19.31
C GLY A 261 14.50 -17.14 18.69
N GLY A 262 14.29 -15.86 18.99
CA GLY A 262 13.24 -15.02 18.39
C GLY A 262 13.55 -14.69 16.93
N ARG A 263 12.53 -14.30 16.18
CA ARG A 263 12.61 -14.08 14.72
C ARG A 263 12.23 -12.66 14.33
N LEU A 264 12.99 -12.08 13.41
CA LEU A 264 12.62 -10.87 12.69
C LEU A 264 12.02 -11.28 11.34
N ALA A 265 10.82 -10.80 11.06
CA ALA A 265 10.15 -10.95 9.77
C ALA A 265 10.01 -9.58 9.11
N VAL A 266 10.52 -9.43 7.88
CA VAL A 266 10.36 -8.23 7.06
C VAL A 266 9.54 -8.57 5.84
N LEU A 267 8.39 -7.91 5.70
CA LEU A 267 7.49 -8.03 4.55
C LEU A 267 7.56 -6.73 3.74
N ASP A 268 8.13 -6.78 2.55
CA ASP A 268 8.24 -5.60 1.70
C ASP A 268 8.39 -5.97 0.22
N HIS A 269 8.44 -4.98 -0.67
CA HIS A 269 8.75 -5.19 -2.09
C HIS A 269 10.22 -5.58 -2.25
N ILE A 270 10.46 -6.80 -2.72
CA ILE A 270 11.82 -7.33 -2.95
C ILE A 270 12.08 -7.41 -4.44
N LEU A 271 13.10 -6.72 -4.91
CA LEU A 271 13.52 -6.71 -6.31
C LEU A 271 14.53 -7.84 -6.61
N ASP A 272 14.54 -8.28 -7.84
CA ASP A 272 15.61 -9.10 -8.39
C ASP A 272 16.94 -8.32 -8.42
N PRO A 273 18.10 -8.99 -8.53
CA PRO A 273 19.41 -8.33 -8.46
C PRO A 273 19.62 -7.21 -9.48
N ASP A 274 19.02 -7.30 -10.67
CA ASP A 274 19.07 -6.28 -11.71
C ASP A 274 18.04 -5.16 -11.53
N ARG A 275 17.15 -5.25 -10.53
CA ARG A 275 16.11 -4.28 -10.16
C ARG A 275 15.04 -4.02 -11.23
N THR A 276 14.95 -4.88 -12.24
CA THR A 276 13.95 -4.75 -13.31
C THR A 276 12.69 -5.58 -13.06
N ALA A 277 12.74 -6.53 -12.13
CA ALA A 277 11.62 -7.38 -11.76
C ALA A 277 11.49 -7.52 -10.24
N PRO A 278 10.31 -7.86 -9.73
CA PRO A 278 9.03 -7.89 -10.45
C PRO A 278 8.58 -6.48 -10.88
N LEU A 279 7.84 -6.37 -11.98
CA LEU A 279 7.37 -5.09 -12.55
C LEU A 279 6.71 -4.19 -11.49
N ALA A 280 5.83 -4.77 -10.67
CA ALA A 280 5.15 -4.01 -9.60
C ALA A 280 6.14 -3.38 -8.61
N GLY A 281 7.21 -4.09 -8.25
CA GLY A 281 8.27 -3.59 -7.37
C GLY A 281 9.09 -2.47 -8.04
N ALA A 282 9.44 -2.63 -9.32
CA ALA A 282 10.17 -1.61 -10.06
C ALA A 282 9.36 -0.31 -10.21
N ILE A 283 8.05 -0.41 -10.51
CA ILE A 283 7.15 0.76 -10.53
C ILE A 283 7.01 1.37 -9.13
N PHE A 284 6.94 0.54 -8.09
CA PHE A 284 6.82 1.03 -6.71
C PHE A 284 8.09 1.76 -6.24
N ALA A 285 9.26 1.42 -6.76
CA ALA A 285 10.48 2.20 -6.51
C ALA A 285 10.38 3.65 -7.04
N VAL A 286 9.72 3.84 -8.19
CA VAL A 286 9.41 5.19 -8.72
C VAL A 286 8.42 5.91 -7.79
N ASN A 287 7.43 5.19 -7.22
CA ASN A 287 6.53 5.77 -6.23
C ASN A 287 7.30 6.23 -4.98
N MET A 288 8.35 5.52 -4.56
CA MET A 288 9.20 5.95 -3.44
C MET A 288 10.00 7.21 -3.77
N LEU A 289 10.55 7.32 -4.98
CA LEU A 289 11.23 8.55 -5.44
C LEU A 289 10.31 9.78 -5.35
N VAL A 290 9.05 9.63 -5.74
CA VAL A 290 8.06 10.73 -5.72
C VAL A 290 7.63 11.07 -4.28
N ASN A 291 7.66 10.12 -3.37
CA ASN A 291 7.03 10.25 -2.06
C ASN A 291 7.99 10.30 -0.86
N THR A 292 9.27 9.99 -1.02
CA THR A 292 10.24 9.89 0.08
C THR A 292 11.56 10.54 -0.28
N GLU A 293 12.31 10.98 0.72
CA GLU A 293 13.63 11.59 0.49
C GLU A 293 14.72 10.58 0.13
N ALA A 294 14.62 9.34 0.66
CA ALA A 294 15.67 8.33 0.50
C ALA A 294 15.14 6.92 0.24
N GLY A 295 13.82 6.76 0.19
CA GLY A 295 13.18 5.45 0.04
C GLY A 295 13.38 4.84 -1.34
N GLY A 296 13.22 3.54 -1.39
CA GLY A 296 13.35 2.74 -2.61
C GLY A 296 12.97 1.29 -2.35
N ASN A 297 13.06 0.46 -3.37
CA ASN A 297 12.90 -0.99 -3.21
C ASN A 297 14.26 -1.67 -3.26
N TYR A 298 14.41 -2.70 -2.46
CA TYR A 298 15.69 -3.35 -2.20
C TYR A 298 15.66 -4.81 -2.68
N THR A 299 16.86 -5.33 -2.96
CA THR A 299 17.05 -6.71 -3.38
C THR A 299 17.10 -7.64 -2.17
N GLU A 300 16.92 -8.93 -2.40
CA GLU A 300 17.09 -9.97 -1.38
C GLU A 300 18.48 -9.89 -0.73
N ALA A 301 19.53 -9.65 -1.53
CA ALA A 301 20.89 -9.55 -1.02
C ALA A 301 21.08 -8.39 -0.02
N GLU A 302 20.41 -7.25 -0.23
CA GLU A 302 20.45 -6.12 0.69
C GLU A 302 19.75 -6.46 2.02
N TYR A 303 18.54 -7.04 1.98
CA TYR A 303 17.86 -7.50 3.20
C TYR A 303 18.70 -8.54 3.96
N PHE A 304 19.31 -9.49 3.26
CA PHE A 304 20.17 -10.50 3.86
C PHE A 304 21.42 -9.88 4.48
N GLY A 305 22.01 -8.87 3.84
CA GLY A 305 23.13 -8.11 4.37
C GLY A 305 22.75 -7.44 5.69
N TRP A 306 21.72 -6.63 5.73
CA TRP A 306 21.27 -5.92 6.94
C TRP A 306 20.94 -6.87 8.09
N MET A 307 20.29 -8.00 7.80
CA MET A 307 19.95 -8.99 8.84
C MET A 307 21.18 -9.68 9.41
N ARG A 308 22.15 -10.07 8.55
CA ARG A 308 23.41 -10.68 9.00
C ARG A 308 24.27 -9.70 9.78
N ASP A 309 24.35 -8.46 9.33
CA ASP A 309 25.09 -7.38 10.04
C ASP A 309 24.45 -7.08 11.41
N ALA A 310 23.14 -7.30 11.55
CA ALA A 310 22.42 -7.23 12.82
C ALA A 310 22.61 -8.48 13.72
N GLY A 311 23.43 -9.47 13.30
CA GLY A 311 23.70 -10.69 14.06
C GLY A 311 22.63 -11.77 13.97
N LEU A 312 21.70 -11.69 13.00
CA LEU A 312 20.70 -12.73 12.77
C LEU A 312 21.29 -13.88 11.95
N ALA A 313 20.93 -15.10 12.33
CA ALA A 313 21.24 -16.34 11.65
C ALA A 313 20.04 -16.85 10.84
N ASP A 314 20.24 -17.91 10.05
CA ASP A 314 19.21 -18.60 9.27
C ASP A 314 18.37 -17.65 8.41
N VAL A 315 19.02 -16.61 7.85
CA VAL A 315 18.33 -15.61 7.04
C VAL A 315 17.88 -16.24 5.73
N ALA A 316 16.56 -16.21 5.50
CA ALA A 316 15.95 -16.82 4.32
C ALA A 316 14.79 -15.99 3.78
N ARG A 317 14.58 -16.03 2.47
CA ARG A 317 13.35 -15.57 1.83
C ARG A 317 12.32 -16.69 1.89
N ILE A 318 11.16 -16.37 2.45
CA ILE A 318 10.03 -17.29 2.55
C ILE A 318 9.07 -17.01 1.39
N PRO A 319 8.74 -18.01 0.57
CA PRO A 319 7.77 -17.83 -0.51
C PRO A 319 6.38 -17.49 0.04
N ILE A 320 5.77 -16.43 -0.49
CA ILE A 320 4.38 -16.04 -0.22
C ILE A 320 3.69 -15.72 -1.55
N PRO A 321 2.38 -16.01 -1.67
CA PRO A 321 1.59 -15.68 -2.86
C PRO A 321 1.20 -14.18 -2.85
N ASP A 322 2.19 -13.31 -2.87
CA ASP A 322 2.01 -11.85 -2.80
C ASP A 322 3.10 -11.19 -3.67
N PRO A 323 2.83 -10.07 -4.34
CA PRO A 323 3.87 -9.28 -5.00
C PRO A 323 4.94 -8.74 -4.04
N ALA A 324 4.65 -8.69 -2.72
CA ALA A 324 5.65 -8.47 -1.69
C ALA A 324 6.45 -9.75 -1.43
N GLY A 325 7.68 -9.59 -0.92
CA GLY A 325 8.52 -10.69 -0.44
C GLY A 325 8.58 -10.72 1.08
N LEU A 326 8.76 -11.89 1.65
CA LEU A 326 8.98 -12.09 3.08
C LEU A 326 10.40 -12.58 3.33
N VAL A 327 11.17 -11.86 4.15
CA VAL A 327 12.50 -12.28 4.61
C VAL A 327 12.45 -12.48 6.12
N VAL A 328 12.99 -13.59 6.60
CA VAL A 328 13.04 -13.95 8.01
C VAL A 328 14.46 -14.25 8.43
N GLY A 329 14.86 -13.77 9.60
CA GLY A 329 16.12 -14.10 10.25
C GLY A 329 15.91 -14.42 11.73
N THR A 330 16.74 -15.27 12.33
CA THR A 330 16.61 -15.75 13.70
C THR A 330 17.72 -15.20 14.58
N ARG A 331 17.39 -14.69 15.77
CA ARG A 331 18.38 -14.34 16.79
C ARG A 331 18.96 -15.64 17.39
N PRO A 332 20.29 -15.84 17.38
CA PRO A 332 20.92 -17.02 18.01
C PRO A 332 20.57 -17.16 19.49
N TRP A 333 20.69 -18.36 20.02
CA TRP A 333 20.41 -18.73 21.42
C TRP A 333 21.52 -18.34 22.42
N ASN A 334 22.56 -17.63 21.98
CA ASN A 334 23.76 -17.34 22.81
C ASN A 334 23.49 -16.29 23.88
#